data_fb1797df90b1abcaaed2439ab0225e5c
#
_entry.id   fb1797df90b1abcaaed2439ab0225e5c
#
_cell.length_a   1.000
_cell.length_b   1.000
_cell.length_c   1.000
_cell.angle_alpha   90.00
_cell.angle_beta   90.00
_cell.angle_gamma   90.00
#
_symmetry.space_group_name_H-M   'P 1'
#
loop_
_entity.id
_entity.type
_entity.pdbx_description
1 polymer ?
#
loop_
_entity_poly.entity_id
_entity_poly.type
_entity_poly.pdbx_seq_one_letter_code
_entity_poly.pdbx_strand_id
1 'polypeptide(L)'
;AIIYAAAAVFYWLWVVAANLLNMPGEKMVAGWYVKDARKTLEAMPDLTVIGITGSYGKTSAKNYLHALLSTRFNVLMTPESFNTTMGVVRTVREHLKPSHQVFIAEMGAKNVGDIKEICDLVHPRHGMITSIGEQHLETFRTVDNIIKTKFELADSLPQDGIAFLNADNAYIRSRPVTGKRVTYGVQKDSGADYTATDITVDQRGSRFTVTAPNGETAEFITKLLGAHNIQNLVGCIAVAHTLGIPLAELVYPVRMLKPVAHRLQMLLVDSPSSSSP
;
A
#
# COMPACT_ATOMS: atom_id res chain seq x y z
N ALA A 1 -43.25 -31.73 -1.34
CA ALA A 1 -42.41 -30.87 -2.18
C ALA A 1 -42.82 -29.39 -2.08
N ILE A 2 -44.07 -29.02 -2.31
CA ILE A 2 -44.57 -27.61 -2.30
C ILE A 2 -44.39 -26.95 -0.94
N ILE A 3 -44.67 -27.65 0.17
CA ILE A 3 -44.51 -27.12 1.54
C ILE A 3 -43.04 -26.81 1.85
N TYR A 4 -42.10 -27.66 1.42
CA TYR A 4 -40.67 -27.42 1.61
C TYR A 4 -40.16 -26.26 0.76
N ALA A 5 -40.64 -26.11 -0.48
CA ALA A 5 -40.32 -24.98 -1.33
C ALA A 5 -40.85 -23.66 -0.74
N ALA A 6 -42.10 -23.66 -0.26
CA ALA A 6 -42.65 -22.49 0.43
C ALA A 6 -41.90 -22.16 1.71
N ALA A 7 -41.54 -23.12 2.54
CA ALA A 7 -40.75 -22.92 3.74
C ALA A 7 -39.35 -22.35 3.42
N ALA A 8 -38.70 -22.82 2.35
CA ALA A 8 -37.40 -22.28 1.91
C ALA A 8 -37.51 -20.82 1.47
N VAL A 9 -38.54 -20.45 0.70
CA VAL A 9 -38.79 -19.06 0.30
C VAL A 9 -39.04 -18.15 1.52
N PHE A 10 -39.88 -18.62 2.47
CA PHE A 10 -40.13 -17.87 3.72
C PHE A 10 -38.88 -17.74 4.57
N TYR A 11 -38.02 -18.75 4.63
CA TYR A 11 -36.72 -18.65 5.33
C TYR A 11 -35.85 -17.55 4.74
N TRP A 12 -35.72 -17.49 3.40
CA TRP A 12 -34.94 -16.43 2.73
C TRP A 12 -35.51 -15.03 2.98
N LEU A 13 -36.84 -14.88 2.97
CA LEU A 13 -37.49 -13.61 3.28
C LEU A 13 -37.22 -13.17 4.72
N TRP A 14 -37.22 -14.10 5.69
CA TRP A 14 -36.87 -13.80 7.06
C TRP A 14 -35.40 -13.39 7.22
N VAL A 15 -34.48 -14.05 6.52
CA VAL A 15 -33.05 -13.65 6.52
C VAL A 15 -32.86 -12.25 5.94
N VAL A 16 -33.54 -11.94 4.83
CA VAL A 16 -33.48 -10.59 4.24
C VAL A 16 -34.10 -9.56 5.19
N ALA A 17 -35.26 -9.85 5.78
CA ALA A 17 -35.89 -8.94 6.73
C ALA A 17 -35.01 -8.70 7.97
N ALA A 18 -34.43 -9.78 8.53
CA ALA A 18 -33.49 -9.67 9.66
C ALA A 18 -32.27 -8.82 9.32
N ASN A 19 -31.66 -9.01 8.14
CA ASN A 19 -30.54 -8.19 7.68
C ASN A 19 -30.93 -6.72 7.53
N LEU A 20 -32.09 -6.44 6.93
CA LEU A 20 -32.59 -5.06 6.80
C LEU A 20 -32.84 -4.40 8.16
N LEU A 21 -33.38 -5.12 9.12
CA LEU A 21 -33.60 -4.63 10.49
C LEU A 21 -32.30 -4.39 11.26
N ASN A 22 -31.26 -5.22 11.02
CA ASN A 22 -29.97 -5.08 11.68
C ASN A 22 -29.08 -3.96 11.07
N MET A 23 -29.28 -3.62 9.78
CA MET A 23 -28.46 -2.62 9.08
C MET A 23 -28.28 -1.29 9.84
N PRO A 24 -29.33 -0.68 10.44
CA PRO A 24 -29.15 0.57 11.20
C PRO A 24 -28.27 0.39 12.42
N GLY A 25 -28.43 -0.74 13.13
CA GLY A 25 -27.59 -1.07 14.29
C GLY A 25 -26.13 -1.29 13.91
N GLU A 26 -25.85 -2.03 12.84
CA GLU A 26 -24.51 -2.26 12.33
C GLU A 26 -23.84 -0.94 11.91
N LYS A 27 -24.56 -0.06 11.19
CA LYS A 27 -24.03 1.26 10.81
C LYS A 27 -23.73 2.14 12.03
N MET A 28 -24.58 2.10 13.05
CA MET A 28 -24.37 2.85 14.29
C MET A 28 -23.13 2.37 15.04
N VAL A 29 -22.96 1.05 15.15
CA VAL A 29 -21.78 0.42 15.78
C VAL A 29 -20.51 0.73 14.98
N ALA A 30 -20.55 0.56 13.65
CA ALA A 30 -19.42 0.91 12.79
C ALA A 30 -19.04 2.39 12.92
N GLY A 31 -20.04 3.30 12.92
CA GLY A 31 -19.83 4.73 13.13
C GLY A 31 -19.19 5.06 14.50
N TRP A 32 -19.56 4.32 15.55
CA TRP A 32 -18.91 4.46 16.85
C TRP A 32 -17.43 4.05 16.80
N TYR A 33 -17.11 2.92 16.17
CA TYR A 33 -15.73 2.47 16.00
C TYR A 33 -14.88 3.47 15.20
N VAL A 34 -15.43 4.02 14.12
CA VAL A 34 -14.76 5.08 13.33
C VAL A 34 -14.48 6.32 14.18
N LYS A 35 -15.45 6.78 14.98
CA LYS A 35 -15.26 7.93 15.88
C LYS A 35 -14.21 7.65 16.96
N ASP A 36 -14.17 6.45 17.51
CA ASP A 36 -13.20 6.05 18.52
C ASP A 36 -11.77 6.02 17.95
N ALA A 37 -11.61 5.40 16.77
CA ALA A 37 -10.32 5.40 16.06
C ALA A 37 -9.84 6.83 15.70
N ARG A 38 -10.76 7.71 15.26
CA ARG A 38 -10.46 9.11 14.98
C ARG A 38 -9.94 9.84 16.22
N LYS A 39 -10.60 9.69 17.38
CA LYS A 39 -10.12 10.27 18.64
C LYS A 39 -8.71 9.80 19.01
N THR A 40 -8.41 8.53 18.78
CA THR A 40 -7.08 7.97 19.04
C THR A 40 -6.03 8.64 18.15
N LEU A 41 -6.33 8.84 16.86
CA LEU A 41 -5.43 9.51 15.92
C LEU A 41 -5.28 11.01 16.25
N GLU A 42 -6.36 11.70 16.56
CA GLU A 42 -6.35 13.13 16.95
C GLU A 42 -5.54 13.39 18.24
N ALA A 43 -5.45 12.38 19.12
CA ALA A 43 -4.60 12.45 20.32
C ALA A 43 -3.10 12.30 20.02
N MET A 44 -2.72 12.03 18.75
CA MET A 44 -1.33 11.81 18.32
C MET A 44 -0.93 12.79 17.19
N PRO A 45 -0.85 14.11 17.45
CA PRO A 45 -0.61 15.11 16.41
C PRO A 45 0.75 14.97 15.70
N ASP A 46 1.73 14.36 16.36
CA ASP A 46 3.07 14.13 15.81
C ASP A 46 3.18 12.83 15.00
N LEU A 47 2.12 12.03 14.94
CA LEU A 47 2.09 10.79 14.17
C LEU A 47 2.12 11.10 12.67
N THR A 48 3.16 10.67 11.99
CA THR A 48 3.23 10.78 10.53
C THR A 48 2.48 9.62 9.88
N VAL A 49 1.36 9.89 9.23
CA VAL A 49 0.60 8.87 8.50
C VAL A 49 1.02 8.86 7.02
N ILE A 50 1.33 7.67 6.50
CA ILE A 50 1.69 7.43 5.09
C ILE A 50 0.66 6.49 4.49
N GLY A 51 -0.13 6.98 3.52
CA GLY A 51 -1.05 6.16 2.76
C GLY A 51 -0.35 5.44 1.61
N ILE A 52 -0.69 4.17 1.38
CA ILE A 52 -0.21 3.43 0.21
C ILE A 52 -1.39 2.86 -0.56
N THR A 53 -1.51 3.23 -1.84
CA THR A 53 -2.53 2.68 -2.72
C THR A 53 -1.96 2.26 -4.08
N GLY A 54 -2.79 1.64 -4.90
CA GLY A 54 -2.47 1.19 -6.25
C GLY A 54 -3.30 -0.03 -6.63
N SER A 55 -3.27 -0.41 -7.91
CA SER A 55 -3.87 -1.66 -8.37
C SER A 55 -3.02 -2.86 -7.92
N TYR A 56 -1.70 -2.79 -8.09
CA TYR A 56 -0.75 -3.84 -7.73
C TYR A 56 0.35 -3.29 -6.82
N GLY A 57 1.01 -4.17 -6.06
CA GLY A 57 2.22 -3.83 -5.30
C GLY A 57 2.01 -3.21 -3.92
N LYS A 58 0.80 -2.81 -3.53
CA LYS A 58 0.50 -2.15 -2.23
C LYS A 58 1.09 -2.88 -1.02
N THR A 59 0.75 -4.15 -0.86
CA THR A 59 1.18 -4.95 0.30
C THR A 59 2.69 -5.18 0.31
N SER A 60 3.31 -5.36 -0.86
CA SER A 60 4.77 -5.45 -0.97
C SER A 60 5.42 -4.13 -0.56
N ALA A 61 4.97 -3.01 -1.15
CA ALA A 61 5.48 -1.68 -0.81
C ALA A 61 5.29 -1.35 0.68
N LYS A 62 4.14 -1.66 1.27
CA LYS A 62 3.89 -1.51 2.72
C LYS A 62 4.94 -2.24 3.56
N ASN A 63 5.20 -3.51 3.26
CA ASN A 63 6.18 -4.31 4.01
C ASN A 63 7.60 -3.80 3.80
N TYR A 64 7.97 -3.41 2.58
CA TYR A 64 9.30 -2.86 2.31
C TYR A 64 9.47 -1.52 3.04
N LEU A 65 8.51 -0.62 2.91
CA LEU A 65 8.55 0.68 3.57
C LEU A 65 8.62 0.55 5.09
N HIS A 66 7.85 -0.37 5.67
CA HIS A 66 7.91 -0.67 7.10
C HIS A 66 9.34 -1.07 7.52
N ALA A 67 9.96 -2.01 6.80
CA ALA A 67 11.30 -2.46 7.12
C ALA A 67 12.34 -1.32 7.01
N LEU A 68 12.22 -0.46 6.00
CA LEU A 68 13.14 0.67 5.81
C LEU A 68 12.96 1.73 6.90
N LEU A 69 11.73 2.13 7.21
CA LEU A 69 11.47 3.18 8.20
C LEU A 69 11.72 2.69 9.63
N SER A 70 11.56 1.39 9.92
CA SER A 70 11.81 0.81 11.24
C SER A 70 13.28 0.88 11.66
N THR A 71 14.20 1.29 10.79
CA THR A 71 15.60 1.56 11.14
C THR A 71 15.76 2.81 12.00
N ARG A 72 14.83 3.76 11.89
CA ARG A 72 14.88 5.05 12.62
C ARG A 72 13.64 5.41 13.40
N PHE A 73 12.49 4.84 13.04
CA PHE A 73 11.19 5.19 13.62
C PHE A 73 10.54 3.98 14.26
N ASN A 74 9.69 4.22 15.25
CA ASN A 74 8.75 3.22 15.72
C ASN A 74 7.53 3.23 14.79
N VAL A 75 7.42 2.21 13.94
CA VAL A 75 6.48 2.16 12.82
C VAL A 75 5.38 1.15 13.08
N LEU A 76 4.13 1.58 12.92
CA LEU A 76 2.98 0.69 12.76
C LEU A 76 2.63 0.58 11.28
N MET A 77 2.22 -0.58 10.83
CA MET A 77 1.57 -0.76 9.52
C MET A 77 0.26 -1.52 9.66
N THR A 78 -0.67 -1.33 8.73
CA THR A 78 -1.87 -2.17 8.67
C THR A 78 -1.49 -3.65 8.51
N PRO A 79 -1.99 -4.56 9.39
CA PRO A 79 -1.67 -6.00 9.29
C PRO A 79 -2.21 -6.60 7.98
N GLU A 80 -1.58 -7.64 7.48
CA GLU A 80 -2.04 -8.43 6.34
C GLU A 80 -2.63 -7.60 5.19
N SER A 81 -3.90 -7.83 4.86
CA SER A 81 -4.65 -7.13 3.82
C SER A 81 -5.73 -6.19 4.42
N PHE A 82 -5.53 -5.66 5.63
CA PHE A 82 -6.46 -4.73 6.27
C PHE A 82 -6.41 -3.36 5.58
N ASN A 83 -6.99 -3.29 4.39
CA ASN A 83 -6.91 -2.14 3.50
C ASN A 83 -8.29 -1.48 3.23
N THR A 84 -9.31 -1.83 4.01
CA THR A 84 -10.62 -1.18 4.04
C THR A 84 -10.73 -0.23 5.23
N THR A 85 -11.70 0.69 5.23
CA THR A 85 -11.94 1.61 6.35
C THR A 85 -12.01 0.87 7.69
N MET A 86 -12.79 -0.20 7.79
CA MET A 86 -12.90 -0.97 9.02
C MET A 86 -11.63 -1.76 9.38
N GLY A 87 -10.85 -2.20 8.38
CA GLY A 87 -9.53 -2.80 8.61
C GLY A 87 -8.54 -1.80 9.21
N VAL A 88 -8.55 -0.57 8.71
CA VAL A 88 -7.74 0.53 9.27
C VAL A 88 -8.21 0.92 10.67
N VAL A 89 -9.52 1.05 10.88
CA VAL A 89 -10.13 1.30 12.21
C VAL A 89 -9.67 0.25 13.21
N ARG A 90 -9.76 -1.02 12.83
CA ARG A 90 -9.32 -2.13 13.67
C ARG A 90 -7.82 -2.02 14.01
N THR A 91 -6.99 -1.72 13.01
CA THR A 91 -5.54 -1.53 13.23
C THR A 91 -5.26 -0.43 14.25
N VAL A 92 -5.92 0.73 14.10
CA VAL A 92 -5.76 1.87 15.00
C VAL A 92 -6.16 1.49 16.43
N ARG A 93 -7.30 0.84 16.60
CA ARG A 93 -7.84 0.51 17.92
C ARG A 93 -7.07 -0.60 18.64
N GLU A 94 -6.58 -1.60 17.90
CA GLU A 94 -5.95 -2.79 18.50
C GLU A 94 -4.42 -2.64 18.60
N HIS A 95 -3.78 -1.86 17.72
CA HIS A 95 -2.34 -1.88 17.57
C HIS A 95 -1.65 -0.52 17.71
N LEU A 96 -2.36 0.61 17.49
CA LEU A 96 -1.74 1.92 17.61
C LEU A 96 -1.44 2.24 19.07
N LYS A 97 -0.19 2.66 19.32
CA LYS A 97 0.31 3.04 20.65
C LYS A 97 0.88 4.44 20.62
N PRO A 98 0.85 5.19 21.74
CA PRO A 98 1.44 6.54 21.79
C PRO A 98 2.94 6.60 21.45
N SER A 99 3.65 5.48 21.47
CA SER A 99 5.07 5.40 21.11
C SER A 99 5.30 5.33 19.60
N HIS A 100 4.29 5.07 18.77
CA HIS A 100 4.45 5.04 17.33
C HIS A 100 4.66 6.45 16.78
N GLN A 101 5.62 6.57 15.86
CA GLN A 101 5.99 7.81 15.19
C GLN A 101 5.48 7.85 13.74
N VAL A 102 5.37 6.67 13.12
CA VAL A 102 4.87 6.53 11.75
C VAL A 102 3.79 5.46 11.69
N PHE A 103 2.72 5.73 10.95
CA PHE A 103 1.69 4.76 10.62
C PHE A 103 1.56 4.60 9.11
N ILE A 104 1.83 3.40 8.60
CA ILE A 104 1.68 3.06 7.19
C ILE A 104 0.31 2.42 6.98
N ALA A 105 -0.59 3.12 6.31
CA ALA A 105 -1.95 2.66 6.02
C ALA A 105 -2.04 2.16 4.57
N GLU A 106 -2.22 0.85 4.38
CA GLU A 106 -2.59 0.29 3.07
C GLU A 106 -4.04 0.62 2.77
N MET A 107 -4.31 1.20 1.59
CA MET A 107 -5.63 1.67 1.18
C MET A 107 -6.08 0.92 -0.07
N GLY A 108 -7.06 0.04 0.11
CA GLY A 108 -7.76 -0.68 -0.95
C GLY A 108 -9.02 0.05 -1.37
N ALA A 109 -9.50 -0.22 -2.58
CA ALA A 109 -10.79 0.29 -3.03
C ALA A 109 -11.44 -0.69 -4.02
N LYS A 110 -12.75 -0.78 -3.93
CA LYS A 110 -13.65 -1.43 -4.89
C LYS A 110 -14.57 -0.42 -5.58
N ASN A 111 -14.80 0.72 -4.95
CA ASN A 111 -15.66 1.79 -5.45
C ASN A 111 -14.93 3.14 -5.41
N VAL A 112 -15.43 4.09 -6.19
CA VAL A 112 -15.04 5.50 -6.08
C VAL A 112 -15.43 6.02 -4.70
N GLY A 113 -14.52 6.70 -4.01
CA GLY A 113 -14.72 7.23 -2.66
C GLY A 113 -14.15 6.37 -1.54
N ASP A 114 -13.84 5.09 -1.78
CA ASP A 114 -13.34 4.19 -0.74
C ASP A 114 -11.99 4.68 -0.15
N ILE A 115 -11.08 5.19 -0.99
CA ILE A 115 -9.79 5.71 -0.52
C ILE A 115 -9.98 7.04 0.19
N LYS A 116 -10.86 7.90 -0.33
CA LYS A 116 -11.22 9.16 0.32
C LYS A 116 -11.74 8.94 1.74
N GLU A 117 -12.60 7.94 1.94
CA GLU A 117 -13.12 7.57 3.26
C GLU A 117 -11.99 7.21 4.25
N ILE A 118 -11.00 6.43 3.79
CA ILE A 118 -9.84 6.09 4.62
C ILE A 118 -8.99 7.35 4.88
N CYS A 119 -8.78 8.19 3.88
CA CYS A 119 -8.04 9.45 4.04
C CYS A 119 -8.71 10.40 5.04
N ASP A 120 -10.04 10.49 5.01
CA ASP A 120 -10.82 11.29 5.95
C ASP A 120 -10.79 10.77 7.40
N LEU A 121 -10.44 9.50 7.57
CA LEU A 121 -10.21 8.89 8.88
C LEU A 121 -8.80 9.17 9.40
N VAL A 122 -7.77 8.89 8.57
CA VAL A 122 -6.38 8.85 9.04
C VAL A 122 -5.58 10.11 8.72
N HIS A 123 -6.09 11.03 7.91
CA HIS A 123 -5.45 12.27 7.47
C HIS A 123 -3.98 12.08 7.07
N PRO A 124 -3.71 11.34 5.96
CA PRO A 124 -2.33 11.03 5.58
C PRO A 124 -1.54 12.29 5.28
N ARG A 125 -0.32 12.39 5.85
CA ARG A 125 0.61 13.47 5.51
C ARG A 125 1.31 13.21 4.19
N HIS A 126 1.61 11.94 3.90
CA HIS A 126 2.25 11.52 2.66
C HIS A 126 1.46 10.37 2.02
N GLY A 127 1.57 10.24 0.70
CA GLY A 127 0.90 9.18 -0.03
C GLY A 127 1.80 8.55 -1.09
N MET A 128 1.71 7.24 -1.28
CA MET A 128 2.41 6.53 -2.34
C MET A 128 1.40 5.80 -3.24
N ILE A 129 1.49 6.05 -4.55
CA ILE A 129 0.72 5.33 -5.56
C ILE A 129 1.67 4.40 -6.32
N THR A 130 1.53 3.08 -6.12
CA THR A 130 2.45 2.08 -6.65
C THR A 130 2.27 1.85 -8.14
N SER A 131 1.04 1.54 -8.55
CA SER A 131 0.69 1.32 -9.96
C SER A 131 -0.81 1.45 -10.17
N ILE A 132 -1.21 1.82 -11.37
CA ILE A 132 -2.59 1.81 -11.83
C ILE A 132 -2.70 0.86 -13.01
N GLY A 133 -3.69 -0.02 -13.00
CA GLY A 133 -3.99 -0.98 -14.04
C GLY A 133 -5.44 -1.43 -13.98
N GLU A 134 -5.87 -2.18 -14.95
CA GLU A 134 -7.25 -2.64 -15.16
C GLU A 134 -7.67 -3.72 -14.14
N GLN A 135 -7.62 -3.38 -12.85
CA GLN A 135 -8.07 -4.25 -11.78
C GLN A 135 -9.47 -3.84 -11.33
N HIS A 136 -10.34 -4.82 -11.04
CA HIS A 136 -11.72 -4.59 -10.58
C HIS A 136 -12.58 -3.76 -11.56
N LEU A 137 -12.40 -3.92 -12.87
CA LEU A 137 -13.21 -3.24 -13.90
C LEU A 137 -14.71 -3.49 -13.73
N GLU A 138 -15.12 -4.64 -13.22
CA GLU A 138 -16.52 -4.98 -12.95
C GLU A 138 -17.18 -3.96 -11.98
N THR A 139 -16.45 -3.48 -10.99
CA THR A 139 -16.95 -2.52 -10.00
C THR A 139 -16.67 -1.08 -10.38
N PHE A 140 -15.48 -0.76 -10.90
CA PHE A 140 -15.13 0.59 -11.32
C PHE A 140 -15.72 1.00 -12.67
N ARG A 141 -16.11 0.04 -13.53
CA ARG A 141 -16.69 0.21 -14.88
C ARG A 141 -15.74 0.83 -15.91
N THR A 142 -14.88 1.77 -15.52
CA THR A 142 -13.93 2.45 -16.42
C THR A 142 -12.56 2.59 -15.77
N VAL A 143 -11.50 2.67 -16.60
CA VAL A 143 -10.14 2.95 -16.15
C VAL A 143 -10.04 4.33 -15.51
N ASP A 144 -10.78 5.31 -16.01
CA ASP A 144 -10.82 6.68 -15.46
C ASP A 144 -11.31 6.68 -14.00
N ASN A 145 -12.30 5.85 -13.66
CA ASN A 145 -12.75 5.69 -12.28
C ASN A 145 -11.67 5.05 -11.41
N ILE A 146 -10.89 4.11 -11.94
CA ILE A 146 -9.74 3.54 -11.21
C ILE A 146 -8.70 4.62 -10.94
N ILE A 147 -8.33 5.40 -11.97
CA ILE A 147 -7.38 6.51 -11.85
C ILE A 147 -7.89 7.50 -10.81
N LYS A 148 -9.13 7.98 -10.97
CA LYS A 148 -9.77 8.93 -10.03
C LYS A 148 -9.69 8.43 -8.60
N THR A 149 -10.08 7.17 -8.37
CA THR A 149 -10.09 6.58 -7.01
C THR A 149 -8.70 6.47 -6.42
N LYS A 150 -7.69 6.02 -7.19
CA LYS A 150 -6.33 5.92 -6.65
C LYS A 150 -5.73 7.29 -6.33
N PHE A 151 -6.09 8.30 -7.10
CA PHE A 151 -5.64 9.66 -6.85
C PHE A 151 -6.39 10.37 -5.72
N GLU A 152 -7.49 9.83 -5.21
CA GLU A 152 -8.13 10.32 -3.97
C GLU A 152 -7.11 10.45 -2.83
N LEU A 153 -6.10 9.55 -2.79
CA LEU A 153 -5.00 9.66 -1.83
C LEU A 153 -4.19 10.94 -2.05
N ALA A 154 -3.70 11.17 -3.27
CA ALA A 154 -2.88 12.35 -3.57
C ALA A 154 -3.67 13.66 -3.42
N ASP A 155 -4.95 13.65 -3.80
CA ASP A 155 -5.87 14.80 -3.69
C ASP A 155 -6.24 15.12 -2.22
N SER A 156 -6.06 14.17 -1.29
CA SER A 156 -6.35 14.34 0.14
C SER A 156 -5.15 14.78 0.97
N LEU A 157 -3.97 14.92 0.38
CA LEU A 157 -2.76 15.30 1.11
C LEU A 157 -2.79 16.80 1.47
N PRO A 158 -2.23 17.19 2.63
CA PRO A 158 -2.06 18.59 3.00
C PRO A 158 -1.01 19.27 2.08
N GLN A 159 -0.96 20.60 2.09
CA GLN A 159 -0.04 21.39 1.24
C GLN A 159 1.44 21.08 1.47
N ASP A 160 1.82 20.70 2.67
CA ASP A 160 3.17 20.28 3.04
C ASP A 160 3.40 18.78 2.84
N GLY A 161 2.36 18.03 2.51
CA GLY A 161 2.41 16.61 2.20
C GLY A 161 3.04 16.32 0.84
N ILE A 162 3.51 15.08 0.65
CA ILE A 162 4.19 14.66 -0.59
C ILE A 162 3.50 13.43 -1.15
N ALA A 163 3.16 13.49 -2.44
CA ALA A 163 2.71 12.35 -3.22
C ALA A 163 3.89 11.68 -3.94
N PHE A 164 4.18 10.42 -3.59
CA PHE A 164 5.18 9.59 -4.25
C PHE A 164 4.55 8.81 -5.39
N LEU A 165 4.96 9.10 -6.62
CA LEU A 165 4.30 8.68 -7.83
C LEU A 165 5.23 7.87 -8.73
N ASN A 166 4.74 6.71 -9.18
CA ASN A 166 5.46 5.85 -10.11
C ASN A 166 5.47 6.45 -11.52
N ALA A 167 6.62 6.99 -11.94
CA ALA A 167 6.79 7.62 -13.25
C ALA A 167 6.79 6.63 -14.43
N ASP A 168 7.02 5.36 -14.19
CA ASP A 168 6.96 4.34 -15.25
C ASP A 168 5.52 3.97 -15.64
N ASN A 169 4.54 4.30 -14.79
CA ASN A 169 3.15 3.99 -15.05
C ASN A 169 2.47 5.11 -15.85
N ALA A 170 2.02 4.80 -17.07
CA ALA A 170 1.43 5.78 -17.98
C ALA A 170 0.19 6.48 -17.40
N TYR A 171 -0.68 5.74 -16.69
CA TYR A 171 -1.88 6.31 -16.06
C TYR A 171 -1.53 7.27 -14.91
N ILE A 172 -0.45 7.02 -14.18
CA ILE A 172 0.01 7.92 -13.12
C ILE A 172 0.62 9.18 -13.74
N ARG A 173 1.45 9.04 -14.80
CA ARG A 173 2.04 10.19 -15.50
C ARG A 173 1.01 11.12 -16.12
N SER A 174 -0.10 10.57 -16.64
CA SER A 174 -1.12 11.34 -17.35
C SER A 174 -1.93 12.27 -16.44
N ARG A 175 -1.89 12.07 -15.10
CA ARG A 175 -2.67 12.88 -14.17
C ARG A 175 -1.78 13.82 -13.35
N PRO A 176 -1.94 15.15 -13.50
CA PRO A 176 -1.25 16.13 -12.67
C PRO A 176 -1.73 16.08 -11.22
N VAL A 177 -0.87 16.44 -10.28
CA VAL A 177 -1.16 16.62 -8.86
C VAL A 177 -0.90 18.08 -8.50
N THR A 178 -1.77 18.69 -7.71
CA THR A 178 -1.66 20.11 -7.32
C THR A 178 -0.67 20.34 -6.17
N GLY A 179 -0.38 19.31 -5.35
CA GLY A 179 0.55 19.37 -4.22
C GLY A 179 1.99 19.04 -4.57
N LYS A 180 2.84 18.93 -3.55
CA LYS A 180 4.22 18.45 -3.70
C LYS A 180 4.22 17.00 -4.16
N ARG A 181 5.06 16.70 -5.13
CA ARG A 181 5.24 15.36 -5.65
C ARG A 181 6.71 14.99 -5.69
N VAL A 182 6.98 13.72 -5.53
CA VAL A 182 8.26 13.07 -5.79
C VAL A 182 7.97 11.88 -6.69
N THR A 183 8.70 11.77 -7.78
CA THR A 183 8.53 10.70 -8.75
C THR A 183 9.63 9.66 -8.62
N TYR A 184 9.31 8.40 -8.90
CA TYR A 184 10.28 7.32 -8.90
C TYR A 184 10.06 6.38 -10.09
N GLY A 185 11.14 5.78 -10.58
CA GLY A 185 11.07 4.88 -11.72
C GLY A 185 12.33 4.06 -11.92
N VAL A 186 12.20 3.05 -12.80
CA VAL A 186 13.28 2.14 -13.22
C VAL A 186 13.53 2.19 -14.73
N GLN A 187 12.65 2.86 -15.48
CA GLN A 187 12.81 3.04 -16.93
C GLN A 187 13.76 4.21 -17.19
N LYS A 188 14.67 4.02 -18.16
CA LYS A 188 15.75 4.95 -18.47
C LYS A 188 15.26 6.36 -18.83
N ASP A 189 14.08 6.46 -19.46
CA ASP A 189 13.51 7.71 -19.95
C ASP A 189 12.31 8.20 -19.10
N SER A 190 12.17 7.71 -17.87
CA SER A 190 11.04 8.07 -17.01
C SER A 190 11.08 9.53 -16.56
N GLY A 191 12.27 10.17 -16.53
CA GLY A 191 12.47 11.51 -15.99
C GLY A 191 12.10 11.63 -14.51
N ALA A 192 12.19 10.52 -13.77
CA ALA A 192 11.82 10.46 -12.36
C ALA A 192 12.87 11.13 -11.48
N ASP A 193 12.43 11.67 -10.33
CA ASP A 193 13.30 12.26 -9.31
C ASP A 193 14.22 11.21 -8.67
N TYR A 194 13.71 10.01 -8.41
CA TYR A 194 14.47 8.83 -7.98
C TYR A 194 14.50 7.80 -9.11
N THR A 195 15.69 7.48 -9.58
CA THR A 195 15.87 6.51 -10.67
C THR A 195 16.71 5.32 -10.23
N ALA A 196 16.36 4.12 -10.72
CA ALA A 196 17.23 2.97 -10.61
C ALA A 196 17.86 2.63 -11.96
N THR A 197 19.18 2.46 -11.95
CA THR A 197 20.01 2.10 -13.11
C THR A 197 20.80 0.82 -12.82
N ASP A 198 21.48 0.30 -13.82
CA ASP A 198 22.39 -0.87 -13.73
C ASP A 198 21.70 -2.10 -13.11
N ILE A 199 20.41 -2.27 -13.45
CA ILE A 199 19.59 -3.32 -12.89
C ILE A 199 20.04 -4.67 -13.45
N THR A 200 20.49 -5.55 -12.56
CA THR A 200 20.81 -6.95 -12.87
C THR A 200 19.99 -7.87 -11.98
N VAL A 201 19.47 -8.94 -12.55
CA VAL A 201 18.67 -9.94 -11.84
C VAL A 201 19.27 -11.32 -12.11
N ASP A 202 19.62 -12.05 -11.07
CA ASP A 202 20.12 -13.42 -11.15
C ASP A 202 19.39 -14.32 -10.14
N GLN A 203 19.81 -15.57 -10.03
CA GLN A 203 19.23 -16.55 -9.08
C GLN A 203 19.42 -16.16 -7.61
N ARG A 204 20.30 -15.24 -7.29
CA ARG A 204 20.61 -14.79 -5.91
C ARG A 204 19.81 -13.58 -5.50
N GLY A 205 19.19 -12.89 -6.46
CA GLY A 205 18.42 -11.67 -6.21
C GLY A 205 18.59 -10.62 -7.31
N SER A 206 18.49 -9.36 -6.90
CA SER A 206 18.59 -8.20 -7.78
C SER A 206 19.63 -7.22 -7.24
N ARG A 207 20.38 -6.57 -8.15
CA ARG A 207 21.30 -5.47 -7.87
C ARG A 207 20.93 -4.28 -8.73
N PHE A 208 20.99 -3.09 -8.20
CA PHE A 208 20.67 -1.83 -8.89
C PHE A 208 21.27 -0.64 -8.16
N THR A 209 21.49 0.46 -8.87
CA THR A 209 21.94 1.74 -8.32
C THR A 209 20.79 2.72 -8.27
N VAL A 210 20.51 3.34 -7.12
CA VAL A 210 19.52 4.41 -7.00
C VAL A 210 20.25 5.75 -6.99
N THR A 211 19.72 6.69 -7.79
CA THR A 211 20.12 8.10 -7.79
C THR A 211 18.97 8.95 -7.26
N ALA A 212 19.26 9.79 -6.27
CA ALA A 212 18.32 10.73 -5.67
C ALA A 212 18.39 12.12 -6.36
N PRO A 213 17.38 13.00 -6.18
CA PRO A 213 17.34 14.33 -6.83
C PRO A 213 18.52 15.25 -6.49
N ASN A 214 19.13 15.04 -5.33
CA ASN A 214 20.32 15.80 -4.87
C ASN A 214 21.64 15.28 -5.48
N GLY A 215 21.59 14.25 -6.33
CA GLY A 215 22.75 13.60 -6.92
C GLY A 215 23.39 12.51 -6.03
N GLU A 216 22.86 12.26 -4.83
CA GLU A 216 23.33 11.14 -4.01
C GLU A 216 23.01 9.82 -4.70
N THR A 217 23.97 8.89 -4.68
CA THR A 217 23.83 7.57 -5.28
C THR A 217 24.21 6.47 -4.30
N ALA A 218 23.50 5.33 -4.36
CA ALA A 218 23.88 4.14 -3.62
C ALA A 218 23.54 2.86 -4.41
N GLU A 219 24.40 1.86 -4.29
CA GLU A 219 24.16 0.53 -4.84
C GLU A 219 23.38 -0.32 -3.84
N PHE A 220 22.33 -0.98 -4.33
CA PHE A 220 21.47 -1.85 -3.54
C PHE A 220 21.53 -3.29 -4.06
N ILE A 221 21.55 -4.21 -3.12
CA ILE A 221 21.47 -5.66 -3.39
C ILE A 221 20.30 -6.19 -2.56
N THR A 222 19.41 -6.96 -3.18
CA THR A 222 18.24 -7.53 -2.50
C THR A 222 17.98 -8.96 -2.98
N LYS A 223 17.34 -9.78 -2.15
CA LYS A 223 16.84 -11.11 -2.54
C LYS A 223 15.53 -11.07 -3.32
N LEU A 224 14.95 -9.88 -3.49
CA LEU A 224 13.72 -9.70 -4.24
C LEU A 224 14.00 -9.85 -5.73
N LEU A 225 13.11 -10.57 -6.43
CA LEU A 225 13.19 -10.83 -7.86
C LEU A 225 12.07 -10.08 -8.60
N GLY A 226 12.37 -9.70 -9.84
CA GLY A 226 11.41 -9.12 -10.77
C GLY A 226 11.33 -7.58 -10.72
N ALA A 227 11.14 -6.99 -11.91
CA ALA A 227 11.13 -5.55 -12.11
C ALA A 227 10.11 -4.80 -11.23
N HIS A 228 8.94 -5.40 -10.99
CA HIS A 228 7.90 -4.80 -10.13
C HIS A 228 8.33 -4.65 -8.67
N ASN A 229 9.12 -5.61 -8.14
CA ASN A 229 9.64 -5.51 -6.79
C ASN A 229 10.69 -4.40 -6.69
N ILE A 230 11.58 -4.29 -7.69
CA ILE A 230 12.57 -3.22 -7.74
C ILE A 230 11.87 -1.86 -7.82
N GLN A 231 10.88 -1.72 -8.70
CA GLN A 231 10.10 -0.48 -8.86
C GLN A 231 9.43 -0.04 -7.55
N ASN A 232 8.74 -0.96 -6.86
CA ASN A 232 8.14 -0.68 -5.56
C ASN A 232 9.19 -0.31 -4.51
N LEU A 233 10.35 -0.97 -4.54
CA LEU A 233 11.45 -0.74 -3.61
C LEU A 233 12.08 0.64 -3.82
N VAL A 234 12.28 1.07 -5.06
CA VAL A 234 12.75 2.42 -5.39
C VAL A 234 11.79 3.48 -4.83
N GLY A 235 10.47 3.27 -4.97
CA GLY A 235 9.47 4.14 -4.36
C GLY A 235 9.58 4.16 -2.82
N CYS A 236 9.78 3.02 -2.18
CA CYS A 236 9.98 2.95 -0.72
C CYS A 236 11.29 3.63 -0.27
N ILE A 237 12.37 3.49 -1.04
CA ILE A 237 13.64 4.20 -0.82
C ILE A 237 13.41 5.71 -0.94
N ALA A 238 12.68 6.17 -1.97
CA ALA A 238 12.33 7.58 -2.14
C ALA A 238 11.59 8.15 -0.94
N VAL A 239 10.58 7.42 -0.41
CA VAL A 239 9.86 7.81 0.81
C VAL A 239 10.81 7.89 2.01
N ALA A 240 11.60 6.84 2.26
CA ALA A 240 12.49 6.77 3.42
C ALA A 240 13.58 7.85 3.37
N HIS A 241 14.17 8.08 2.21
CA HIS A 241 15.18 9.12 2.00
C HIS A 241 14.59 10.53 2.20
N THR A 242 13.41 10.79 1.65
CA THR A 242 12.70 12.07 1.83
C THR A 242 12.35 12.34 3.30
N LEU A 243 12.14 11.29 4.10
CA LEU A 243 11.93 11.39 5.55
C LEU A 243 13.25 11.47 6.35
N GLY A 244 14.38 11.65 5.68
CA GLY A 244 15.68 11.98 6.28
C GLY A 244 16.56 10.77 6.62
N ILE A 245 16.30 9.59 6.04
CA ILE A 245 17.21 8.44 6.15
C ILE A 245 18.16 8.45 4.95
N PRO A 246 19.48 8.66 5.12
CA PRO A 246 20.46 8.66 4.03
C PRO A 246 20.41 7.37 3.21
N LEU A 247 20.67 7.44 1.89
CA LEU A 247 20.67 6.26 1.03
C LEU A 247 21.62 5.16 1.52
N ALA A 248 22.78 5.55 2.05
CA ALA A 248 23.78 4.63 2.59
C ALA A 248 23.24 3.80 3.76
N GLU A 249 22.37 4.35 4.61
CA GLU A 249 21.76 3.64 5.73
C GLU A 249 20.66 2.66 5.27
N LEU A 250 20.07 2.88 4.09
CA LEU A 250 19.05 2.02 3.51
C LEU A 250 19.61 0.77 2.84
N VAL A 251 20.92 0.71 2.54
CA VAL A 251 21.56 -0.43 1.85
C VAL A 251 21.40 -1.73 2.63
N TYR A 252 21.68 -1.70 3.93
CA TYR A 252 21.58 -2.89 4.77
C TYR A 252 20.12 -3.40 4.92
N PRO A 253 19.13 -2.58 5.32
CA PRO A 253 17.75 -3.05 5.44
C PRO A 253 17.17 -3.55 4.11
N VAL A 254 17.53 -2.94 2.96
CA VAL A 254 17.15 -3.44 1.63
C VAL A 254 17.69 -4.86 1.37
N ARG A 255 18.94 -5.12 1.75
CA ARG A 255 19.55 -6.45 1.62
C ARG A 255 18.86 -7.52 2.47
N MET A 256 18.28 -7.12 3.60
CA MET A 256 17.61 -8.02 4.55
C MET A 256 16.15 -8.28 4.20
N LEU A 257 15.57 -7.58 3.22
CA LEU A 257 14.20 -7.79 2.79
C LEU A 257 13.97 -9.22 2.32
N LYS A 258 12.82 -9.75 2.71
CA LYS A 258 12.34 -11.07 2.29
C LYS A 258 11.16 -10.90 1.34
N PRO A 259 10.99 -11.80 0.37
CA PRO A 259 9.77 -11.86 -0.43
C PRO A 259 8.54 -11.98 0.49
N VAL A 260 7.50 -11.23 0.17
CA VAL A 260 6.23 -11.35 0.90
C VAL A 260 5.59 -12.70 0.55
N ALA A 261 5.13 -13.44 1.57
CA ALA A 261 4.52 -14.74 1.40
C ALA A 261 3.41 -14.73 0.32
N HIS A 262 3.34 -15.77 -0.48
CA HIS A 262 2.41 -15.92 -1.61
C HIS A 262 2.57 -14.90 -2.76
N ARG A 263 3.73 -14.21 -2.84
CA ARG A 263 4.02 -13.25 -3.92
C ARG A 263 5.45 -13.46 -4.44
N LEU A 264 5.58 -14.06 -5.65
CA LEU A 264 6.85 -14.31 -6.34
C LEU A 264 7.96 -14.81 -5.40
N GLN A 265 7.72 -15.92 -4.71
CA GLN A 265 8.74 -16.63 -3.94
C GLN A 265 9.48 -17.59 -4.87
N MET A 266 10.80 -17.60 -4.75
CA MET A 266 11.60 -18.68 -5.32
C MET A 266 11.37 -19.93 -4.46
N LEU A 267 10.72 -20.94 -5.00
CA LEU A 267 10.64 -22.26 -4.39
C LEU A 267 11.89 -23.05 -4.84
N LEU A 268 12.75 -23.37 -3.89
CA LEU A 268 13.77 -24.39 -4.12
C LEU A 268 13.05 -25.73 -4.22
N VAL A 269 12.90 -26.22 -5.44
CA VAL A 269 12.49 -27.60 -5.67
C VAL A 269 13.73 -28.45 -5.46
N ASP A 270 13.79 -29.20 -4.38
CA ASP A 270 14.82 -30.22 -4.21
C ASP A 270 14.71 -31.17 -5.40
N SER A 271 15.76 -31.22 -6.21
CA SER A 271 15.87 -32.20 -7.29
C SER A 271 15.74 -33.59 -6.65
N PRO A 272 14.84 -34.47 -7.16
CA PRO A 272 14.79 -35.82 -6.64
C PRO A 272 16.19 -36.43 -6.79
N SER A 273 16.76 -36.84 -5.66
CA SER A 273 18.02 -37.59 -5.64
C SER A 273 17.90 -38.74 -6.64
N SER A 274 18.68 -38.69 -7.71
CA SER A 274 18.86 -39.81 -8.60
C SER A 274 19.50 -40.96 -7.82
N SER A 275 18.68 -41.75 -7.15
CA SER A 275 19.06 -43.10 -6.75
C SER A 275 19.00 -43.95 -8.00
N SER A 276 20.11 -44.04 -8.68
CA SER A 276 20.34 -45.13 -9.63
C SER A 276 20.68 -46.39 -8.87
N PRO A 277 20.18 -47.56 -9.35
CA PRO A 277 20.39 -48.87 -8.74
C PRO A 277 21.82 -49.38 -8.81
#